data_2d521e9a41996a8b72b21e709e74717e
#
_entry.id   2d521e9a41996a8b72b21e709e74717e
#
_cell.length_a   1.000
_cell.length_b   1.000
_cell.length_c   1.000
_cell.angle_alpha   90.00
_cell.angle_beta   90.00
_cell.angle_gamma   90.00
#
_symmetry.space_group_name_H-M   'P 1'
#
loop_
_entity.id
_entity.type
_entity.pdbx_description
1 polymer ?
#
loop_
_entity_poly.entity_id
_entity_poly.type
_entity_poly.pdbx_seq_one_letter_code
_entity_poly.pdbx_strand_id
1 'polypeptide(L)'
;DDPVGFLTRLREAVPDAPFFIEVPDFNWILTNGAFYDLTYEHCNYFTLPTLRLTLETAGFYVVEQQRSFGDQYQWAICRPAAHRTPLTRVGNADSELGAVQAYLAIEADRLATISELAEGPDHFVLWGMSGKGVILASLLPEGLVSGGIDMNRTKQGRHAAASGLRIHSPEWLPGIGDSTVLVMNPNYVAEIGNLVERLGANARLITV
;
A
#
# COMPACT_ATOMS: atom_id res chain seq x y z
N ASP A 1 10.54 0.25 -15.91
CA ASP A 1 10.28 -1.02 -16.59
C ASP A 1 11.48 -1.97 -16.57
N ASP A 2 12.71 -1.47 -16.33
CA ASP A 2 13.95 -2.24 -16.27
C ASP A 2 14.66 -1.97 -14.93
N PRO A 3 14.30 -2.65 -13.85
CA PRO A 3 14.89 -2.44 -12.54
C PRO A 3 16.38 -2.83 -12.50
N VAL A 4 16.79 -3.88 -13.23
CA VAL A 4 18.18 -4.30 -13.29
C VAL A 4 19.03 -3.23 -14.00
N GLY A 5 18.57 -2.73 -15.14
CA GLY A 5 19.26 -1.66 -15.86
C GLY A 5 19.34 -0.35 -15.06
N PHE A 6 18.27 0.02 -14.36
CA PHE A 6 18.28 1.17 -13.45
C PHE A 6 19.33 1.03 -12.35
N LEU A 7 19.31 -0.09 -11.63
CA LEU A 7 20.26 -0.37 -10.54
C LEU A 7 21.70 -0.48 -11.04
N THR A 8 21.90 -1.03 -12.25
CA THR A 8 23.24 -1.09 -12.89
C THR A 8 23.79 0.31 -13.11
N ARG A 9 23.01 1.22 -13.69
CA ARG A 9 23.41 2.61 -13.90
C ARG A 9 23.68 3.34 -12.58
N LEU A 10 22.86 3.08 -11.56
CA LEU A 10 23.08 3.63 -10.21
C LEU A 10 24.43 3.18 -9.64
N ARG A 11 24.74 1.87 -9.73
CA ARG A 11 26.03 1.31 -9.29
C ARG A 11 27.22 1.94 -10.02
N GLU A 12 27.08 2.18 -11.33
CA GLU A 12 28.12 2.84 -12.13
C GLU A 12 28.36 4.29 -11.73
N ALA A 13 27.27 5.00 -11.34
CA ALA A 13 27.36 6.39 -10.92
C ALA A 13 27.98 6.55 -9.51
N VAL A 14 27.81 5.55 -8.62
CA VAL A 14 28.29 5.58 -7.22
C VAL A 14 28.98 4.27 -6.86
N PRO A 15 30.13 3.96 -7.45
CA PRO A 15 30.72 2.61 -7.48
C PRO A 15 31.15 2.09 -6.09
N ASP A 16 31.42 2.98 -5.12
CA ASP A 16 31.91 2.61 -3.80
C ASP A 16 30.89 2.84 -2.67
N ALA A 17 29.74 3.44 -2.99
CA ALA A 17 28.75 3.81 -1.96
C ALA A 17 27.90 2.61 -1.54
N PRO A 18 27.59 2.48 -0.23
CA PRO A 18 26.49 1.63 0.19
C PRO A 18 25.17 2.21 -0.33
N PHE A 19 24.23 1.30 -0.62
CA PHE A 19 22.92 1.65 -1.16
C PHE A 19 21.82 1.07 -0.27
N PHE A 20 20.84 1.90 0.07
CA PHE A 20 19.62 1.50 0.76
C PHE A 20 18.46 1.59 -0.22
N ILE A 21 17.62 0.56 -0.26
CA ILE A 21 16.38 0.52 -1.02
C ILE A 21 15.25 0.04 -0.15
N GLU A 22 14.08 0.67 -0.26
CA GLU A 22 12.83 0.23 0.33
C GLU A 22 11.76 0.19 -0.76
N VAL A 23 10.97 -0.90 -0.77
CA VAL A 23 9.88 -1.12 -1.71
C VAL A 23 8.71 -1.82 -1.00
N PRO A 24 7.46 -1.75 -1.52
CA PRO A 24 6.37 -2.58 -1.02
C PRO A 24 6.70 -4.08 -1.07
N ASP A 25 6.24 -4.86 -0.08
CA ASP A 25 6.37 -6.31 -0.09
C ASP A 25 5.19 -6.94 -0.84
N PHE A 26 5.46 -7.56 -1.97
CA PHE A 26 4.42 -8.17 -2.80
C PHE A 26 3.72 -9.34 -2.11
N ASN A 27 4.41 -10.11 -1.28
CA ASN A 27 3.77 -11.18 -0.52
C ASN A 27 2.74 -10.63 0.46
N TRP A 28 3.03 -9.48 1.08
CA TRP A 28 2.07 -8.81 1.96
C TRP A 28 0.82 -8.39 1.18
N ILE A 29 1.00 -7.81 -0.01
CA ILE A 29 -0.11 -7.40 -0.90
C ILE A 29 -0.98 -8.61 -1.23
N LEU A 30 -0.39 -9.72 -1.66
CA LEU A 30 -1.11 -10.95 -2.03
C LEU A 30 -1.85 -11.56 -0.84
N THR A 31 -1.16 -11.69 0.31
CA THR A 31 -1.71 -12.34 1.51
C THR A 31 -2.86 -11.54 2.12
N ASN A 32 -2.76 -10.21 2.06
CA ASN A 32 -3.76 -9.33 2.66
C ASN A 32 -4.83 -8.85 1.66
N GLY A 33 -4.80 -9.30 0.39
CA GLY A 33 -5.72 -8.84 -0.63
C GLY A 33 -5.71 -7.32 -0.80
N ALA A 34 -4.52 -6.71 -0.68
CA ALA A 34 -4.35 -5.25 -0.67
C ALA A 34 -4.35 -4.70 -2.11
N PHE A 35 -5.45 -4.90 -2.84
CA PHE A 35 -5.61 -4.50 -4.25
C PHE A 35 -5.37 -3.00 -4.48
N TYR A 36 -5.64 -2.18 -3.50
CA TYR A 36 -5.38 -0.74 -3.51
C TYR A 36 -3.88 -0.38 -3.43
N ASP A 37 -3.00 -1.35 -3.23
CA ASP A 37 -1.54 -1.19 -3.35
C ASP A 37 -1.03 -1.57 -4.76
N LEU A 38 -1.88 -2.14 -5.61
CA LEU A 38 -1.58 -2.38 -7.02
C LEU A 38 -1.89 -1.11 -7.82
N THR A 39 -0.91 -0.23 -7.93
CA THR A 39 -1.08 1.07 -8.55
C THR A 39 -0.43 1.14 -9.93
N TYR A 40 -0.97 1.97 -10.79
CA TYR A 40 -0.43 2.21 -12.13
C TYR A 40 1.04 2.67 -12.12
N GLU A 41 1.45 3.39 -11.08
CA GLU A 41 2.80 3.92 -10.92
C GLU A 41 3.83 2.84 -10.55
N HIS A 42 3.39 1.73 -9.97
CA HIS A 42 4.27 0.64 -9.57
C HIS A 42 4.43 -0.37 -10.71
N CYS A 43 5.46 -0.17 -11.54
CA CYS A 43 5.73 -1.04 -12.69
C CYS A 43 6.31 -2.41 -12.30
N ASN A 44 6.82 -2.56 -11.08
CA ASN A 44 7.44 -3.79 -10.60
C ASN A 44 7.04 -4.05 -9.15
N TYR A 45 6.78 -5.32 -8.86
CA TYR A 45 6.46 -5.81 -7.52
C TYR A 45 7.47 -6.86 -7.10
N PHE A 46 7.99 -6.74 -5.87
CA PHE A 46 9.04 -7.60 -5.38
C PHE A 46 8.63 -8.35 -4.12
N THR A 47 8.94 -9.65 -4.09
CA THR A 47 9.08 -10.43 -2.86
C THR A 47 10.50 -10.30 -2.33
N LEU A 48 10.77 -10.70 -1.07
CA LEU A 48 12.15 -10.70 -0.55
C LEU A 48 13.15 -11.41 -1.47
N PRO A 49 12.87 -12.63 -1.98
CA PRO A 49 13.80 -13.32 -2.88
C PRO A 49 13.99 -12.60 -4.22
N THR A 50 12.92 -12.05 -4.81
CA THR A 50 13.02 -11.42 -6.13
C THR A 50 13.69 -10.04 -6.07
N LEU A 51 13.54 -9.29 -4.98
CA LEU A 51 14.30 -8.06 -4.76
C LEU A 51 15.79 -8.36 -4.61
N ARG A 52 16.15 -9.38 -3.80
CA ARG A 52 17.54 -9.81 -3.64
C ARG A 52 18.15 -10.21 -4.99
N LEU A 53 17.46 -11.07 -5.74
CA LEU A 53 17.94 -11.49 -7.05
C LEU A 53 18.17 -10.32 -7.99
N THR A 54 17.25 -9.35 -8.02
CA THR A 54 17.36 -8.14 -8.86
C THR A 54 18.59 -7.32 -8.49
N LEU A 55 18.85 -7.12 -7.19
CA LEU A 55 20.01 -6.40 -6.68
C LEU A 55 21.32 -7.14 -7.04
N GLU A 56 21.39 -8.46 -6.81
CA GLU A 56 22.57 -9.27 -7.10
C GLU A 56 22.86 -9.32 -8.62
N THR A 57 21.80 -9.41 -9.44
CA THR A 57 21.92 -9.35 -10.91
C THR A 57 22.46 -8.01 -11.40
N ALA A 58 22.05 -6.91 -10.74
CA ALA A 58 22.57 -5.57 -11.03
C ALA A 58 24.02 -5.36 -10.54
N GLY A 59 24.60 -6.35 -9.84
CA GLY A 59 25.96 -6.32 -9.34
C GLY A 59 26.10 -5.69 -7.95
N PHE A 60 25.07 -5.81 -7.14
CA PHE A 60 25.15 -5.53 -5.72
C PHE A 60 25.31 -6.82 -4.90
N TYR A 61 25.84 -6.69 -3.71
CA TYR A 61 25.86 -7.70 -2.66
C TYR A 61 24.95 -7.22 -1.53
N VAL A 62 23.96 -8.03 -1.17
CA VAL A 62 22.98 -7.71 -0.12
C VAL A 62 23.56 -8.03 1.25
N VAL A 63 23.80 -6.98 2.03
CA VAL A 63 24.35 -7.08 3.40
C VAL A 63 23.26 -7.48 4.38
N GLU A 64 22.11 -6.83 4.26
CA GLU A 64 20.96 -7.03 5.14
C GLU A 64 19.67 -6.80 4.36
N GLN A 65 18.63 -7.56 4.69
CA GLN A 65 17.31 -7.43 4.08
C GLN A 65 16.25 -7.85 5.09
N GLN A 66 15.25 -7.00 5.31
CA GLN A 66 14.18 -7.24 6.27
C GLN A 66 12.86 -6.63 5.78
N ARG A 67 11.76 -7.01 6.47
CA ARG A 67 10.47 -6.34 6.37
C ARG A 67 10.36 -5.22 7.39
N SER A 68 9.51 -4.26 7.11
CA SER A 68 9.24 -3.09 7.95
C SER A 68 7.77 -2.69 7.88
N PHE A 69 7.38 -1.78 8.77
CA PHE A 69 6.07 -1.15 8.78
C PHE A 69 4.90 -2.15 8.77
N GLY A 70 4.92 -3.13 9.68
CA GLY A 70 3.90 -4.17 9.75
C GLY A 70 3.92 -5.09 8.52
N ASP A 71 5.11 -5.40 8.04
CA ASP A 71 5.40 -6.23 6.87
C ASP A 71 4.92 -5.67 5.50
N GLN A 72 4.35 -4.46 5.47
CA GLN A 72 3.89 -3.81 4.22
C GLN A 72 5.03 -3.46 3.27
N TYR A 73 6.21 -3.21 3.82
CA TYR A 73 7.41 -2.86 3.07
C TYR A 73 8.53 -3.84 3.35
N GLN A 74 9.47 -3.90 2.43
CA GLN A 74 10.75 -4.57 2.60
C GLN A 74 11.87 -3.62 2.23
N TRP A 75 13.00 -3.73 2.90
CA TRP A 75 14.18 -2.94 2.60
C TRP A 75 15.43 -3.81 2.51
N ALA A 76 16.42 -3.30 1.80
CA ALA A 76 17.75 -3.91 1.72
C ALA A 76 18.85 -2.87 1.83
N ILE A 77 19.91 -3.23 2.54
CA ILE A 77 21.21 -2.55 2.50
C ILE A 77 22.13 -3.38 1.63
N CYS A 78 22.73 -2.76 0.64
CA CYS A 78 23.63 -3.44 -0.28
C CYS A 78 24.88 -2.62 -0.56
N ARG A 79 25.90 -3.31 -1.08
CA ARG A 79 27.17 -2.73 -1.51
C ARG A 79 27.49 -3.21 -2.92
N PRO A 80 28.25 -2.44 -3.70
CA PRO A 80 28.76 -2.90 -4.98
C PRO A 80 29.51 -4.23 -4.83
N ALA A 81 29.22 -5.21 -5.69
CA ALA A 81 29.92 -6.47 -5.75
C ALA A 81 31.01 -6.45 -6.81
N ALA A 82 32.10 -7.19 -6.58
CA ALA A 82 33.19 -7.32 -7.55
C ALA A 82 32.72 -8.01 -8.86
N HIS A 83 31.75 -8.91 -8.75
CA HIS A 83 31.18 -9.67 -9.87
C HIS A 83 29.65 -9.64 -9.81
N ARG A 84 29.00 -9.66 -10.98
CA ARG A 84 27.54 -9.82 -11.08
C ARG A 84 27.17 -11.29 -10.86
N THR A 85 26.11 -11.51 -10.10
CA THR A 85 25.53 -12.85 -10.00
C THR A 85 24.71 -13.14 -11.26
N PRO A 86 24.94 -14.29 -11.93
CA PRO A 86 24.08 -14.69 -13.03
C PRO A 86 22.63 -14.84 -12.57
N LEU A 87 21.66 -14.47 -13.42
CA LEU A 87 20.25 -14.73 -13.18
C LEU A 87 20.03 -16.23 -12.97
N THR A 88 19.76 -16.61 -11.74
CA THR A 88 19.27 -17.95 -11.41
C THR A 88 17.78 -17.85 -11.12
N ARG A 89 17.01 -18.85 -11.58
CA ARG A 89 15.57 -18.91 -11.32
C ARG A 89 15.34 -18.95 -9.80
N VAL A 90 14.63 -17.96 -9.26
CA VAL A 90 14.25 -17.91 -7.84
C VAL A 90 12.79 -18.34 -7.72
N GLY A 91 12.55 -19.33 -6.88
CA GLY A 91 11.19 -19.77 -6.57
C GLY A 91 10.61 -20.82 -7.50
N ASN A 92 9.44 -21.31 -7.14
CA ASN A 92 8.64 -22.20 -7.97
C ASN A 92 7.53 -21.37 -8.63
N ALA A 93 7.57 -21.22 -9.94
CA ALA A 93 6.58 -20.44 -10.69
C ALA A 93 5.13 -20.93 -10.45
N ASP A 94 4.94 -22.22 -10.18
CA ASP A 94 3.62 -22.79 -9.90
C ASP A 94 3.09 -22.30 -8.52
N SER A 95 3.98 -22.17 -7.52
CA SER A 95 3.64 -21.63 -6.21
C SER A 95 3.30 -20.14 -6.28
N GLU A 96 4.04 -19.36 -7.07
CA GLU A 96 3.78 -17.94 -7.26
C GLU A 96 2.48 -17.71 -8.04
N LEU A 97 2.21 -18.50 -9.07
CA LEU A 97 0.95 -18.46 -9.82
C LEU A 97 -0.25 -18.83 -8.90
N GLY A 98 -0.09 -19.86 -8.06
CA GLY A 98 -1.09 -20.23 -7.07
C GLY A 98 -1.40 -19.10 -6.08
N ALA A 99 -0.39 -18.36 -5.63
CA ALA A 99 -0.57 -17.22 -4.75
C ALA A 99 -1.33 -16.07 -5.44
N VAL A 100 -1.06 -15.80 -6.71
CA VAL A 100 -1.80 -14.79 -7.50
C VAL A 100 -3.25 -15.24 -7.73
N GLN A 101 -3.49 -16.51 -8.01
CA GLN A 101 -4.86 -17.03 -8.16
C GLN A 101 -5.67 -16.94 -6.85
N ALA A 102 -5.05 -17.27 -5.72
CA ALA A 102 -5.67 -17.11 -4.40
C ALA A 102 -5.97 -15.63 -4.11
N TYR A 103 -5.08 -14.73 -4.46
CA TYR A 103 -5.28 -13.29 -4.32
C TYR A 103 -6.53 -12.78 -5.03
N LEU A 104 -6.84 -13.22 -6.25
CA LEU A 104 -8.03 -12.77 -6.98
C LEU A 104 -9.34 -13.10 -6.25
N ALA A 105 -9.38 -14.24 -5.56
CA ALA A 105 -10.54 -14.61 -4.73
C ALA A 105 -10.62 -13.72 -3.47
N ILE A 106 -9.49 -13.43 -2.82
CA ILE A 106 -9.42 -12.55 -1.65
C ILE A 106 -9.81 -11.13 -2.00
N GLU A 107 -9.37 -10.62 -3.14
CA GLU A 107 -9.73 -9.29 -3.64
C GLU A 107 -11.24 -9.13 -3.82
N ALA A 108 -11.89 -10.10 -4.49
CA ALA A 108 -13.33 -10.08 -4.74
C ALA A 108 -14.13 -10.11 -3.42
N ASP A 109 -13.74 -10.98 -2.47
CA ASP A 109 -14.37 -11.10 -1.16
C ASP A 109 -14.22 -9.82 -0.33
N ARG A 110 -13.02 -9.21 -0.33
CA ARG A 110 -12.78 -7.95 0.37
C ARG A 110 -13.59 -6.79 -0.20
N LEU A 111 -13.65 -6.66 -1.51
CA LEU A 111 -14.43 -5.60 -2.14
C LEU A 111 -15.93 -5.76 -1.84
N ALA A 112 -16.45 -6.98 -1.86
CA ALA A 112 -17.81 -7.28 -1.45
C ALA A 112 -18.07 -6.91 0.01
N THR A 113 -17.19 -7.33 0.93
CA THR A 113 -17.27 -7.00 2.37
C THR A 113 -17.27 -5.48 2.61
N ILE A 114 -16.40 -4.73 1.92
CA ILE A 114 -16.35 -3.27 2.04
C ILE A 114 -17.64 -2.64 1.54
N SER A 115 -18.19 -3.14 0.42
CA SER A 115 -19.45 -2.64 -0.13
C SER A 115 -20.61 -2.88 0.83
N GLU A 116 -20.72 -4.06 1.41
CA GLU A 116 -21.75 -4.39 2.42
C GLU A 116 -21.65 -3.49 3.67
N LEU A 117 -20.43 -3.23 4.14
CA LEU A 117 -20.21 -2.32 5.27
C LEU A 117 -20.61 -0.88 4.94
N ALA A 118 -20.38 -0.46 3.72
CA ALA A 118 -20.72 0.88 3.27
C ALA A 118 -22.22 1.08 2.99
N GLU A 119 -22.97 0.00 2.73
CA GLU A 119 -24.44 0.00 2.61
C GLU A 119 -25.16 0.04 3.98
N GLY A 120 -24.41 -0.02 5.08
CA GLY A 120 -24.93 0.09 6.44
C GLY A 120 -25.62 1.43 6.72
N PRO A 121 -26.31 1.55 7.88
CA PRO A 121 -27.08 2.75 8.24
C PRO A 121 -26.21 3.95 8.58
N ASP A 122 -24.95 3.73 8.94
CA ASP A 122 -24.01 4.77 9.35
C ASP A 122 -23.33 5.43 8.15
N HIS A 123 -22.84 6.65 8.33
CA HIS A 123 -21.99 7.27 7.31
C HIS A 123 -20.70 6.47 7.09
N PHE A 124 -20.45 6.07 5.85
CA PHE A 124 -19.21 5.36 5.50
C PHE A 124 -18.14 6.34 5.04
N VAL A 125 -16.98 6.32 5.71
CA VAL A 125 -15.91 7.30 5.53
C VAL A 125 -14.58 6.59 5.26
N LEU A 126 -13.79 7.07 4.31
CA LEU A 126 -12.44 6.58 4.04
C LEU A 126 -11.41 7.50 4.73
N TRP A 127 -10.53 6.93 5.56
CA TRP A 127 -9.45 7.69 6.20
C TRP A 127 -8.09 7.31 5.61
N GLY A 128 -7.45 8.28 4.94
CA GLY A 128 -6.19 8.13 4.21
C GLY A 128 -6.39 8.25 2.70
N MET A 129 -6.67 9.46 2.22
CA MET A 129 -6.92 9.77 0.81
C MET A 129 -5.61 10.00 0.03
N SER A 130 -4.69 9.02 0.14
CA SER A 130 -3.53 8.85 -0.75
C SER A 130 -3.88 7.87 -1.88
N GLY A 131 -2.91 7.29 -2.56
CA GLY A 131 -3.15 6.32 -3.62
C GLY A 131 -4.18 5.26 -3.26
N LYS A 132 -4.03 4.61 -2.10
CA LYS A 132 -4.94 3.55 -1.60
C LYS A 132 -6.40 4.03 -1.50
N GLY A 133 -6.63 5.11 -0.77
CA GLY A 133 -7.99 5.62 -0.56
C GLY A 133 -8.63 6.16 -1.84
N VAL A 134 -7.84 6.74 -2.74
CA VAL A 134 -8.32 7.22 -4.05
C VAL A 134 -8.72 6.05 -4.94
N ILE A 135 -7.92 4.98 -4.99
CA ILE A 135 -8.22 3.76 -5.76
C ILE A 135 -9.51 3.12 -5.23
N LEU A 136 -9.59 2.86 -3.91
CA LEU A 136 -10.78 2.26 -3.33
C LEU A 136 -12.03 3.10 -3.60
N ALA A 137 -11.96 4.43 -3.39
CA ALA A 137 -13.08 5.33 -3.68
C ALA A 137 -13.55 5.27 -5.13
N SER A 138 -12.67 4.95 -6.08
CA SER A 138 -13.02 4.83 -7.50
C SER A 138 -13.65 3.47 -7.87
N LEU A 139 -13.49 2.46 -7.02
CA LEU A 139 -14.05 1.11 -7.22
C LEU A 139 -15.41 0.93 -6.55
N LEU A 140 -15.72 1.76 -5.56
CA LEU A 140 -17.02 1.70 -4.87
C LEU A 140 -18.10 2.45 -5.65
N PRO A 141 -19.39 2.02 -5.56
CA PRO A 141 -20.50 2.71 -6.16
C PRO A 141 -20.59 4.18 -5.77
N GLU A 142 -20.99 5.03 -6.70
CA GLU A 142 -21.18 6.47 -6.46
C GLU A 142 -22.23 6.69 -5.36
N GLY A 143 -21.92 7.61 -4.43
CA GLY A 143 -22.78 7.95 -3.30
C GLY A 143 -22.69 7.00 -2.10
N LEU A 144 -21.97 5.89 -2.20
CA LEU A 144 -21.82 4.94 -1.10
C LEU A 144 -20.90 5.48 0.01
N VAL A 145 -19.87 6.23 -0.36
CA VAL A 145 -18.92 6.85 0.56
C VAL A 145 -19.32 8.29 0.84
N SER A 146 -19.56 8.63 2.12
CA SER A 146 -19.98 9.97 2.54
C SER A 146 -18.88 11.02 2.41
N GLY A 147 -17.62 10.63 2.53
CA GLY A 147 -16.49 11.53 2.41
C GLY A 147 -15.14 10.83 2.66
N GLY A 148 -14.07 11.48 2.24
CA GLY A 148 -12.71 11.08 2.58
C GLY A 148 -12.12 11.98 3.66
N ILE A 149 -11.24 11.45 4.50
CA ILE A 149 -10.44 12.22 5.47
C ILE A 149 -8.95 12.02 5.15
N ASP A 150 -8.19 13.11 5.19
CA ASP A 150 -6.72 13.06 5.09
C ASP A 150 -6.09 14.09 6.02
N MET A 151 -5.00 13.72 6.69
CA MET A 151 -4.23 14.60 7.56
C MET A 151 -3.48 15.69 6.79
N ASN A 152 -3.21 15.45 5.50
CA ASN A 152 -2.50 16.41 4.65
C ASN A 152 -3.40 17.60 4.30
N ARG A 153 -3.11 18.75 4.91
CA ARG A 153 -3.84 20.00 4.71
C ARG A 153 -3.96 20.43 3.24
N THR A 154 -3.00 20.06 2.40
CA THR A 154 -3.03 20.44 0.97
C THR A 154 -4.09 19.69 0.17
N LYS A 155 -4.58 18.56 0.69
CA LYS A 155 -5.67 17.77 0.09
C LYS A 155 -7.05 18.17 0.62
N GLN A 156 -7.11 18.72 1.83
CA GLN A 156 -8.35 19.08 2.49
C GLN A 156 -9.13 20.14 1.68
N GLY A 157 -10.44 19.95 1.56
CA GLY A 157 -11.32 20.77 0.73
C GLY A 157 -11.28 20.47 -0.78
N ARG A 158 -10.40 19.58 -1.23
CA ARG A 158 -10.30 19.11 -2.62
C ARG A 158 -11.12 17.84 -2.84
N HIS A 159 -11.10 17.34 -4.07
CA HIS A 159 -11.79 16.12 -4.47
C HIS A 159 -10.78 15.06 -4.92
N ALA A 160 -11.07 13.81 -4.58
CA ALA A 160 -10.29 12.68 -5.05
C ALA A 160 -10.47 12.50 -6.57
N ALA A 161 -9.39 12.12 -7.23
CA ALA A 161 -9.44 11.81 -8.65
C ALA A 161 -10.40 10.63 -8.93
N ALA A 162 -10.95 10.55 -10.11
CA ALA A 162 -11.91 9.56 -10.59
C ALA A 162 -13.27 9.56 -9.85
N SER A 163 -13.29 9.35 -8.52
CA SER A 163 -14.54 9.28 -7.75
C SER A 163 -15.20 10.63 -7.50
N GLY A 164 -14.46 11.74 -7.56
CA GLY A 164 -14.95 13.06 -7.16
C GLY A 164 -15.23 13.19 -5.65
N LEU A 165 -14.89 12.20 -4.83
CA LEU A 165 -15.13 12.20 -3.40
C LEU A 165 -14.43 13.38 -2.73
N ARG A 166 -15.18 14.16 -1.92
CA ARG A 166 -14.62 15.31 -1.21
C ARG A 166 -13.71 14.84 -0.08
N ILE A 167 -12.56 15.50 0.06
CA ILE A 167 -11.58 15.22 1.11
C ILE A 167 -11.72 16.28 2.21
N HIS A 168 -11.93 15.82 3.43
CA HIS A 168 -12.15 16.64 4.62
C HIS A 168 -10.96 16.57 5.58
N SER A 169 -10.91 17.53 6.51
CA SER A 169 -10.08 17.40 7.69
C SER A 169 -10.74 16.49 8.73
N PRO A 170 -10.00 15.95 9.72
CA PRO A 170 -10.59 15.14 10.79
C PRO A 170 -11.72 15.82 11.58
N GLU A 171 -11.66 17.14 11.72
CA GLU A 171 -12.66 17.94 12.44
C GLU A 171 -14.05 17.90 11.81
N TRP A 172 -14.18 17.42 10.59
CA TRP A 172 -15.46 17.21 9.92
C TRP A 172 -16.24 16.04 10.52
N LEU A 173 -15.55 15.01 11.05
CA LEU A 173 -16.16 13.76 11.48
C LEU A 173 -17.25 13.89 12.55
N PRO A 174 -17.08 14.72 13.63
CA PRO A 174 -18.14 14.89 14.64
C PRO A 174 -19.44 15.45 14.10
N GLY A 175 -19.38 16.19 13.00
CA GLY A 175 -20.54 16.87 12.42
C GLY A 175 -21.47 16.00 11.59
N ILE A 176 -21.05 14.76 11.24
CA ILE A 176 -21.85 13.87 10.40
C ILE A 176 -22.65 12.83 11.18
N GLY A 177 -22.43 12.71 12.50
CA GLY A 177 -23.10 11.71 13.35
C GLY A 177 -22.40 10.35 13.33
N ASP A 178 -23.19 9.28 13.49
CA ASP A 178 -22.70 7.92 13.56
C ASP A 178 -22.00 7.53 12.24
N SER A 179 -20.79 7.00 12.36
CA SER A 179 -19.98 6.71 11.19
C SER A 179 -19.17 5.42 11.32
N THR A 180 -19.00 4.74 10.21
CA THR A 180 -18.02 3.66 10.04
C THR A 180 -16.85 4.21 9.23
N VAL A 181 -15.67 4.23 9.84
CA VAL A 181 -14.45 4.79 9.25
C VAL A 181 -13.50 3.68 8.85
N LEU A 182 -13.30 3.52 7.55
CA LEU A 182 -12.33 2.57 7.00
C LEU A 182 -10.95 3.24 6.97
N VAL A 183 -10.06 2.75 7.81
CA VAL A 183 -8.67 3.22 7.88
C VAL A 183 -7.84 2.48 6.83
N MET A 184 -7.36 3.20 5.83
CA MET A 184 -6.65 2.66 4.67
C MET A 184 -5.25 2.11 4.98
N ASN A 185 -4.72 2.39 6.17
CA ASN A 185 -3.48 1.80 6.63
C ASN A 185 -3.61 1.39 8.09
N PRO A 186 -3.64 0.07 8.39
CA PRO A 186 -3.85 -0.46 9.73
C PRO A 186 -2.81 0.01 10.76
N ASN A 187 -1.62 0.40 10.33
CA ASN A 187 -0.57 0.89 11.24
C ASN A 187 -0.93 2.21 11.95
N TYR A 188 -1.90 2.95 11.42
CA TYR A 188 -2.34 4.23 12.02
C TYR A 188 -3.63 4.13 12.84
N VAL A 189 -4.22 2.95 13.00
CA VAL A 189 -5.51 2.77 13.70
C VAL A 189 -5.47 3.33 15.12
N ALA A 190 -4.41 3.04 15.87
CA ALA A 190 -4.29 3.51 17.26
C ALA A 190 -4.18 5.04 17.34
N GLU A 191 -3.41 5.67 16.45
CA GLU A 191 -3.26 7.11 16.37
C GLU A 191 -4.57 7.79 15.97
N ILE A 192 -5.25 7.24 14.97
CA ILE A 192 -6.54 7.72 14.48
C ILE A 192 -7.61 7.57 15.56
N GLY A 193 -7.65 6.43 16.27
CA GLY A 193 -8.57 6.20 17.38
C GLY A 193 -8.45 7.27 18.47
N ASN A 194 -7.22 7.56 18.92
CA ASN A 194 -6.95 8.61 19.87
C ASN A 194 -7.40 10.00 19.38
N LEU A 195 -7.28 10.24 18.07
CA LEU A 195 -7.74 11.52 17.49
C LEU A 195 -9.27 11.60 17.44
N VAL A 196 -9.94 10.52 17.03
CA VAL A 196 -11.41 10.41 16.97
C VAL A 196 -12.02 10.64 18.35
N GLU A 197 -11.46 10.04 19.41
CA GLU A 197 -11.88 10.27 20.79
C GLU A 197 -11.72 11.74 21.22
N ARG A 198 -10.58 12.35 20.95
CA ARG A 198 -10.33 13.78 21.26
C ARG A 198 -11.29 14.71 20.54
N LEU A 199 -11.72 14.35 19.34
CA LEU A 199 -12.69 15.12 18.57
C LEU A 199 -14.14 14.91 19.04
N GLY A 200 -14.39 13.90 19.89
CA GLY A 200 -15.73 13.54 20.35
C GLY A 200 -16.62 12.99 19.24
N ALA A 201 -16.04 12.38 18.23
CA ALA A 201 -16.78 11.76 17.12
C ALA A 201 -17.28 10.36 17.49
N ASN A 202 -18.52 10.05 17.13
CA ASN A 202 -19.06 8.69 17.27
C ASN A 202 -18.73 7.88 16.02
N ALA A 203 -17.56 7.22 16.02
CA ALA A 203 -17.06 6.51 14.85
C ALA A 203 -16.52 5.13 15.20
N ARG A 204 -16.96 4.13 14.45
CA ARG A 204 -16.42 2.78 14.48
C ARG A 204 -15.26 2.68 13.48
N LEU A 205 -14.03 2.44 13.97
CA LEU A 205 -12.87 2.24 13.11
C LEU A 205 -12.80 0.79 12.65
N ILE A 206 -12.59 0.60 11.37
CA ILE A 206 -12.32 -0.70 10.73
C ILE A 206 -11.10 -0.60 9.83
N THR A 207 -10.46 -1.72 9.56
CA THR A 207 -9.32 -1.82 8.62
C THR A 207 -9.63 -2.78 7.48
N VAL A 208 -8.95 -2.59 6.39
CA VAL A 208 -8.94 -3.54 5.26
C VAL A 208 -7.79 -4.51 5.40
#